data_bb721adb9932fc6351e6833c64443190
#
_entry.id   bb721adb9932fc6351e6833c64443190
#
_cell.length_a   1.000
_cell.length_b   1.000
_cell.length_c   1.000
_cell.angle_alpha   90.00
_cell.angle_beta   90.00
_cell.angle_gamma   90.00
#
_symmetry.space_group_name_H-M   'P 1'
#
loop_
_entity.id
_entity.type
_entity.pdbx_description
1 polymer ?
#
loop_
_entity_poly.entity_id
_entity_poly.type
_entity_poly.pdbx_seq_one_letter_code
_entity_poly.pdbx_strand_id
1 'polypeptide(L)'
;EGVRLAVLRWPAAAWRRDNGEREQNVRAELNINDGTAKVFVQRQVVEDVVNPATEISLADAQAEKPDAQLDDIIEEAHEVKSFGRVAAQTAKQVVMQRLREAEREVVLAEFEDKIGTVVTGMVQRVEPRLVRVELGKAVGIIPQSEQIQGEFYKIGSRIKVLIKDIEREGRGPQLILSRGSEEFIEYLFRQEVPEMETDAVEIKGIAREAGRRTKLAVASTVPGVDPVGTFVGGHGARVNAVMSEIGDQEKIDIVTYDDNMDTYIRNALSPAEIVKVEINKDEKSANVYVTEDQQSIAIGRGGQNVRLASRLTGYELNIETTAPKSAEKKPRKNVEEDLFSAIENQE
;
A
#
# COMPACT_ATOMS: atom_id res chain seq x y z
N GLU A 1 23.71 -8.79 -20.67
CA GLU A 1 22.86 -8.99 -21.86
C GLU A 1 21.98 -7.78 -22.16
N GLY A 2 21.31 -7.18 -21.16
CA GLY A 2 20.47 -5.99 -21.32
C GLY A 2 21.22 -4.73 -21.80
N VAL A 3 22.47 -4.54 -21.40
CA VAL A 3 23.33 -3.43 -21.87
C VAL A 3 23.67 -3.60 -23.36
N ARG A 4 23.94 -4.85 -23.78
CA ARG A 4 24.24 -5.20 -25.17
C ARG A 4 23.07 -4.86 -26.10
N LEU A 5 21.84 -5.20 -25.68
CA LEU A 5 20.61 -4.90 -26.44
C LEU A 5 20.30 -3.39 -26.51
N ALA A 6 20.51 -2.62 -25.46
CA ALA A 6 20.26 -1.18 -25.45
C ALA A 6 21.26 -0.41 -26.31
N VAL A 7 22.54 -0.81 -26.28
CA VAL A 7 23.60 -0.23 -27.12
C VAL A 7 23.39 -0.54 -28.60
N LEU A 8 22.78 -1.68 -28.94
CA LEU A 8 22.48 -2.08 -30.33
C LEU A 8 21.21 -1.41 -30.90
N ARG A 9 20.21 -1.07 -30.07
CA ARG A 9 18.98 -0.40 -30.54
C ARG A 9 19.19 1.06 -30.95
N TRP A 10 20.13 1.73 -30.37
CA TRP A 10 20.31 3.17 -30.57
C TRP A 10 20.91 3.54 -31.94
N PRO A 11 21.96 2.85 -32.45
CA PRO A 11 22.46 3.12 -33.80
C PRO A 11 21.37 2.98 -34.87
N ALA A 12 20.51 1.98 -34.74
CA ALA A 12 19.36 1.77 -35.63
C ALA A 12 18.35 2.93 -35.57
N ALA A 13 18.05 3.44 -34.38
CA ALA A 13 17.13 4.57 -34.21
C ALA A 13 17.72 5.91 -34.75
N ALA A 14 19.00 6.09 -34.56
CA ALA A 14 19.70 7.28 -35.08
C ALA A 14 19.83 7.25 -36.62
N TRP A 15 20.14 6.08 -37.19
CA TRP A 15 20.15 5.88 -38.63
C TRP A 15 18.82 6.26 -39.29
N ARG A 16 17.69 5.72 -38.76
CA ARG A 16 16.34 6.02 -39.25
C ARG A 16 16.02 7.53 -39.20
N ARG A 17 16.45 8.20 -38.15
CA ARG A 17 16.23 9.65 -38.00
C ARG A 17 17.06 10.48 -39.01
N ASP A 18 18.31 10.09 -39.22
CA ASP A 18 19.25 10.88 -40.00
C ASP A 18 19.05 10.64 -41.53
N ASN A 19 18.52 9.49 -41.93
CA ASN A 19 18.18 9.16 -43.31
C ASN A 19 16.70 9.34 -43.67
N GLY A 20 15.85 9.79 -42.72
CA GLY A 20 14.46 10.14 -42.99
C GLY A 20 13.48 8.96 -43.18
N GLU A 21 13.98 7.73 -43.16
CA GLU A 21 13.22 6.51 -43.44
C GLU A 21 12.81 5.81 -42.14
N ARG A 22 11.69 6.25 -41.54
CA ARG A 22 11.20 5.74 -40.25
C ARG A 22 10.72 4.28 -40.28
N GLU A 23 10.41 3.76 -41.45
CA GLU A 23 9.82 2.41 -41.63
C GLU A 23 10.85 1.31 -41.91
N GLN A 24 12.12 1.63 -42.11
CA GLN A 24 13.14 0.63 -42.41
C GLN A 24 13.39 -0.33 -41.23
N ASN A 25 13.53 -1.61 -41.53
CA ASN A 25 14.05 -2.61 -40.62
C ASN A 25 15.56 -2.49 -40.54
N VAL A 26 16.08 -2.11 -39.40
CA VAL A 26 17.49 -1.80 -39.20
C VAL A 26 18.06 -2.59 -38.03
N ARG A 27 19.14 -3.33 -38.28
CA ARG A 27 19.98 -4.01 -37.29
C ARG A 27 21.30 -3.28 -37.14
N ALA A 28 21.81 -3.15 -35.95
CA ALA A 28 23.11 -2.54 -35.73
C ALA A 28 24.06 -3.50 -35.02
N GLU A 29 25.30 -3.51 -35.44
CA GLU A 29 26.40 -4.21 -34.79
C GLU A 29 27.45 -3.21 -34.30
N LEU A 30 27.89 -3.37 -33.07
CA LEU A 30 28.97 -2.55 -32.49
C LEU A 30 30.21 -3.41 -32.32
N ASN A 31 31.31 -2.99 -32.92
CA ASN A 31 32.61 -3.60 -32.65
C ASN A 31 33.18 -2.95 -31.36
N ILE A 32 33.28 -3.74 -30.32
CA ILE A 32 33.72 -3.26 -28.97
C ILE A 32 35.22 -2.95 -28.98
N ASN A 33 36.01 -3.56 -29.90
CA ASN A 33 37.47 -3.42 -29.89
C ASN A 33 37.92 -2.12 -30.51
N ASP A 34 37.22 -1.62 -31.53
CA ASP A 34 37.60 -0.38 -32.26
C ASP A 34 36.56 0.73 -32.13
N GLY A 35 35.42 0.46 -31.46
CA GLY A 35 34.35 1.44 -31.26
C GLY A 35 33.56 1.79 -32.55
N THR A 36 33.71 1.01 -33.62
CA THR A 36 32.96 1.21 -34.84
C THR A 36 31.57 0.57 -34.79
N ALA A 37 30.60 1.26 -35.39
CA ALA A 37 29.26 0.73 -35.54
C ALA A 37 28.94 0.49 -37.02
N LYS A 38 28.42 -0.71 -37.31
CA LYS A 38 27.84 -1.04 -38.61
C LYS A 38 26.35 -1.13 -38.48
N VAL A 39 25.65 -0.55 -39.43
CA VAL A 39 24.20 -0.60 -39.52
C VAL A 39 23.83 -1.44 -40.73
N PHE A 40 22.98 -2.40 -40.56
CA PHE A 40 22.45 -3.27 -41.60
C PHE A 40 20.99 -2.93 -41.83
N VAL A 41 20.66 -2.46 -43.03
CA VAL A 41 19.27 -2.30 -43.46
C VAL A 41 18.78 -3.64 -43.94
N GLN A 42 17.68 -4.12 -43.39
CA GLN A 42 17.09 -5.43 -43.68
C GLN A 42 15.86 -5.23 -44.57
N ARG A 43 15.81 -5.95 -45.70
CA ARG A 43 14.66 -6.01 -46.62
C ARG A 43 14.26 -7.47 -46.82
N GLN A 44 12.97 -7.75 -46.75
CA GLN A 44 12.42 -9.09 -46.99
C GLN A 44 12.20 -9.29 -48.49
N VAL A 45 12.57 -10.43 -48.98
CA VAL A 45 12.37 -10.80 -50.40
C VAL A 45 10.92 -11.21 -50.62
N VAL A 46 10.22 -10.51 -51.49
CA VAL A 46 8.79 -10.73 -51.82
C VAL A 46 8.58 -10.86 -53.31
N GLU A 47 7.46 -11.40 -53.76
CA GLU A 47 7.11 -11.44 -55.21
C GLU A 47 6.74 -10.01 -55.68
N ASP A 48 5.80 -9.37 -54.97
CA ASP A 48 5.34 -8.01 -55.25
C ASP A 48 5.70 -7.05 -54.09
N VAL A 49 6.49 -6.03 -54.40
CA VAL A 49 6.94 -5.04 -53.43
C VAL A 49 5.81 -4.07 -53.10
N VAL A 50 5.32 -4.11 -51.86
CA VAL A 50 4.32 -3.18 -51.35
C VAL A 50 5.01 -1.99 -50.68
N ASN A 51 6.06 -2.22 -49.88
CA ASN A 51 6.81 -1.21 -49.20
C ASN A 51 8.32 -1.28 -49.53
N PRO A 52 8.83 -0.45 -50.41
CA PRO A 52 10.26 -0.48 -50.82
C PRO A 52 11.24 -0.26 -49.70
N ALA A 53 10.80 0.29 -48.53
CA ALA A 53 11.66 0.49 -47.38
C ALA A 53 11.98 -0.78 -46.60
N THR A 54 11.09 -1.80 -46.69
CA THR A 54 11.17 -3.07 -45.92
C THR A 54 11.21 -4.31 -46.81
N GLU A 55 10.92 -4.16 -48.11
CA GLU A 55 10.76 -5.27 -49.07
C GLU A 55 11.67 -5.05 -50.31
N ILE A 56 12.05 -6.16 -50.94
CA ILE A 56 12.81 -6.18 -52.15
C ILE A 56 12.23 -7.27 -53.07
N SER A 57 12.18 -7.03 -54.39
CA SER A 57 11.71 -8.06 -55.31
C SER A 57 12.69 -9.24 -55.40
N LEU A 58 12.20 -10.43 -55.73
CA LEU A 58 13.04 -11.62 -55.90
C LEU A 58 14.10 -11.40 -57.01
N ALA A 59 13.75 -10.68 -58.07
CA ALA A 59 14.67 -10.39 -59.16
C ALA A 59 15.83 -9.47 -58.72
N ASP A 60 15.53 -8.42 -57.96
CA ASP A 60 16.55 -7.51 -57.41
C ASP A 60 17.39 -8.16 -56.31
N ALA A 61 16.75 -8.98 -55.47
CA ALA A 61 17.43 -9.75 -54.44
C ALA A 61 18.44 -10.77 -55.04
N GLN A 62 18.07 -11.46 -56.10
CA GLN A 62 18.96 -12.40 -56.85
C GLN A 62 20.10 -11.68 -57.57
N ALA A 63 19.92 -10.42 -57.95
CA ALA A 63 21.03 -9.60 -58.49
C ALA A 63 22.09 -9.30 -57.46
N GLU A 64 21.70 -9.10 -56.18
CA GLU A 64 22.63 -8.89 -55.05
C GLU A 64 23.18 -10.22 -54.51
N LYS A 65 22.30 -11.27 -54.37
CA LYS A 65 22.64 -12.57 -53.84
C LYS A 65 21.99 -13.65 -54.71
N PRO A 66 22.74 -14.35 -55.58
CA PRO A 66 22.21 -15.29 -56.58
C PRO A 66 21.35 -16.43 -55.99
N ASP A 67 21.58 -16.80 -54.76
CA ASP A 67 20.86 -17.89 -54.06
C ASP A 67 19.65 -17.41 -53.26
N ALA A 68 19.24 -16.13 -53.42
CA ALA A 68 18.11 -15.59 -52.66
C ALA A 68 16.78 -16.23 -53.04
N GLN A 69 15.97 -16.56 -52.02
CA GLN A 69 14.65 -17.13 -52.16
C GLN A 69 13.58 -16.20 -51.55
N LEU A 70 12.32 -16.50 -51.86
CA LEU A 70 11.21 -15.79 -51.23
C LEU A 70 11.28 -15.94 -49.69
N ASP A 71 10.92 -14.90 -48.99
CA ASP A 71 10.99 -14.75 -47.51
C ASP A 71 12.41 -14.64 -46.94
N ASP A 72 13.46 -14.70 -47.74
CA ASP A 72 14.81 -14.38 -47.25
C ASP A 72 14.96 -12.89 -46.84
N ILE A 73 15.89 -12.66 -45.92
CA ILE A 73 16.25 -11.31 -45.51
C ILE A 73 17.58 -10.92 -46.16
N ILE A 74 17.55 -9.89 -46.98
CA ILE A 74 18.76 -9.25 -47.54
C ILE A 74 19.22 -8.14 -46.62
N GLU A 75 20.51 -8.15 -46.26
CA GLU A 75 21.13 -7.17 -45.38
C GLU A 75 22.12 -6.29 -46.19
N GLU A 76 21.88 -5.02 -46.24
CA GLU A 76 22.80 -4.05 -46.81
C GLU A 76 23.58 -3.34 -45.69
N ALA A 77 24.91 -3.48 -45.70
CA ALA A 77 25.77 -2.92 -44.66
C ALA A 77 26.14 -1.47 -44.96
N HIS A 78 25.89 -0.56 -44.03
CA HIS A 78 26.28 0.83 -44.09
C HIS A 78 27.26 1.16 -42.96
N GLU A 79 28.43 1.73 -43.34
CA GLU A 79 29.38 2.27 -42.38
C GLU A 79 28.93 3.66 -41.91
N VAL A 80 28.79 3.83 -40.63
CA VAL A 80 28.35 5.11 -40.05
C VAL A 80 29.56 5.94 -39.64
N LYS A 81 30.01 6.81 -40.54
CA LYS A 81 31.23 7.64 -40.36
C LYS A 81 31.11 8.81 -39.37
N SER A 82 29.91 9.17 -38.93
CA SER A 82 29.65 10.38 -38.11
C SER A 82 29.26 10.14 -36.64
N PHE A 83 29.36 8.93 -36.13
CA PHE A 83 28.80 8.55 -34.82
C PHE A 83 29.68 8.93 -33.61
N GLY A 84 30.89 9.37 -33.77
CA GLY A 84 31.91 9.38 -32.72
C GLY A 84 31.58 10.11 -31.43
N ARG A 85 31.06 11.33 -31.47
CA ARG A 85 30.82 12.12 -30.25
C ARG A 85 29.45 11.87 -29.61
N VAL A 86 28.38 11.89 -30.41
CA VAL A 86 27.00 11.73 -29.90
C VAL A 86 26.74 10.29 -29.45
N ALA A 87 27.26 9.32 -30.21
CA ALA A 87 27.19 7.89 -29.82
C ALA A 87 27.95 7.61 -28.53
N ALA A 88 29.16 8.12 -28.37
CA ALA A 88 29.95 7.96 -27.16
C ALA A 88 29.25 8.61 -25.95
N GLN A 89 28.64 9.76 -26.13
CA GLN A 89 27.94 10.47 -25.07
C GLN A 89 26.63 9.73 -24.64
N THR A 90 25.88 9.21 -25.61
CA THR A 90 24.67 8.43 -25.34
C THR A 90 25.02 7.05 -24.75
N ALA A 91 26.01 6.37 -25.27
CA ALA A 91 26.51 5.12 -24.70
C ALA A 91 26.95 5.30 -23.26
N LYS A 92 27.69 6.36 -22.96
CA LYS A 92 28.09 6.74 -21.60
C LYS A 92 26.86 6.95 -20.70
N GLN A 93 25.82 7.67 -21.18
CA GLN A 93 24.60 7.88 -20.41
C GLN A 93 23.87 6.56 -20.12
N VAL A 94 23.72 5.68 -21.13
CA VAL A 94 23.08 4.36 -20.96
C VAL A 94 23.88 3.48 -20.00
N VAL A 95 25.20 3.43 -20.15
CA VAL A 95 26.06 2.64 -19.23
C VAL A 95 25.97 3.18 -17.81
N MET A 96 26.04 4.50 -17.63
CA MET A 96 25.90 5.12 -16.31
C MET A 96 24.51 4.92 -15.70
N GLN A 97 23.46 4.91 -16.53
CA GLN A 97 22.12 4.60 -16.05
C GLN A 97 22.03 3.14 -15.59
N ARG A 98 22.51 2.18 -16.39
CA ARG A 98 22.51 0.76 -16.03
C ARG A 98 23.37 0.46 -14.81
N LEU A 99 24.50 1.14 -14.68
CA LEU A 99 25.35 1.02 -13.50
C LEU A 99 24.59 1.48 -12.24
N ARG A 100 23.94 2.64 -12.31
CA ARG A 100 23.12 3.14 -11.19
C ARG A 100 21.93 2.23 -10.86
N GLU A 101 21.30 1.63 -11.88
CA GLU A 101 20.23 0.65 -11.68
C GLU A 101 20.76 -0.61 -10.96
N ALA A 102 21.92 -1.13 -11.41
CA ALA A 102 22.56 -2.29 -10.80
C ALA A 102 23.05 -1.99 -9.36
N GLU A 103 23.69 -0.84 -9.13
CA GLU A 103 24.09 -0.40 -7.78
C GLU A 103 22.87 -0.29 -6.86
N ARG A 104 21.75 0.25 -7.36
CA ARG A 104 20.50 0.35 -6.59
C ARG A 104 19.93 -1.01 -6.27
N GLU A 105 19.92 -1.95 -7.22
CA GLU A 105 19.45 -3.33 -7.00
C GLU A 105 20.23 -4.01 -5.89
N VAL A 106 21.57 -3.90 -5.89
CA VAL A 106 22.43 -4.48 -4.85
C VAL A 106 22.11 -3.87 -3.47
N VAL A 107 21.92 -2.55 -3.42
CA VAL A 107 21.56 -1.88 -2.16
C VAL A 107 20.18 -2.30 -1.68
N LEU A 108 19.21 -2.47 -2.59
CA LEU A 108 17.85 -2.87 -2.21
C LEU A 108 17.76 -4.34 -1.81
N ALA A 109 18.61 -5.21 -2.34
CA ALA A 109 18.69 -6.60 -1.89
C ALA A 109 19.04 -6.72 -0.39
N GLU A 110 19.80 -5.74 0.16
CA GLU A 110 20.06 -5.68 1.61
C GLU A 110 18.81 -5.39 2.45
N PHE A 111 17.71 -4.96 1.83
CA PHE A 111 16.44 -4.64 2.48
C PHE A 111 15.36 -5.70 2.29
N GLU A 112 15.57 -6.72 1.46
CA GLU A 112 14.60 -7.81 1.26
C GLU A 112 14.26 -8.53 2.56
N ASP A 113 15.28 -8.87 3.34
CA ASP A 113 15.11 -9.53 4.64
C ASP A 113 14.54 -8.60 5.73
N LYS A 114 14.41 -7.30 5.42
CA LYS A 114 13.87 -6.28 6.34
C LYS A 114 12.44 -5.86 6.02
N ILE A 115 11.83 -6.45 5.00
CA ILE A 115 10.42 -6.22 4.71
C ILE A 115 9.59 -6.61 5.94
N GLY A 116 8.62 -5.77 6.31
CA GLY A 116 7.83 -5.94 7.54
C GLY A 116 8.50 -5.41 8.81
N THR A 117 9.74 -4.90 8.73
CA THR A 117 10.41 -4.28 9.90
C THR A 117 10.33 -2.76 9.85
N VAL A 118 10.38 -2.14 11.03
CA VAL A 118 10.42 -0.68 11.16
C VAL A 118 11.87 -0.21 11.36
N VAL A 119 12.24 0.78 10.58
CA VAL A 119 13.57 1.41 10.63
C VAL A 119 13.44 2.91 10.83
N THR A 120 14.51 3.54 11.32
CA THR A 120 14.57 5.01 11.42
C THR A 120 15.27 5.57 10.20
N GLY A 121 14.61 6.50 9.51
CA GLY A 121 15.18 7.23 8.38
C GLY A 121 15.11 8.74 8.57
N MET A 122 15.75 9.46 7.67
CA MET A 122 15.74 10.92 7.65
C MET A 122 14.92 11.42 6.47
N VAL A 123 13.99 12.35 6.70
CA VAL A 123 13.20 12.97 5.64
C VAL A 123 14.12 13.80 4.76
N GLN A 124 14.33 13.36 3.53
CA GLN A 124 15.20 14.00 2.56
C GLN A 124 14.44 15.05 1.74
N ARG A 125 13.23 14.73 1.30
CA ARG A 125 12.41 15.60 0.45
C ARG A 125 10.93 15.29 0.60
N VAL A 126 10.11 16.34 0.57
CA VAL A 126 8.65 16.25 0.58
C VAL A 126 8.13 16.75 -0.76
N GLU A 127 7.37 15.90 -1.45
CA GLU A 127 6.72 16.18 -2.73
C GLU A 127 5.20 16.02 -2.57
N PRO A 128 4.35 16.57 -3.44
CA PRO A 128 2.89 16.57 -3.26
C PRO A 128 2.25 15.18 -3.10
N ARG A 129 2.87 14.14 -3.65
CA ARG A 129 2.32 12.77 -3.66
C ARG A 129 3.20 11.74 -2.95
N LEU A 130 4.38 12.12 -2.51
CA LEU A 130 5.31 11.19 -1.86
C LEU A 130 6.31 11.93 -0.98
N VAL A 131 6.81 11.23 0.03
CA VAL A 131 7.91 11.69 0.89
C VAL A 131 9.11 10.78 0.65
N ARG A 132 10.29 11.38 0.42
CA ARG A 132 11.54 10.63 0.30
C ARG A 132 12.24 10.56 1.64
N VAL A 133 12.60 9.36 2.02
CA VAL A 133 13.28 9.07 3.30
C VAL A 133 14.59 8.36 3.01
N GLU A 134 15.66 8.90 3.54
CA GLU A 134 16.99 8.33 3.45
C GLU A 134 17.20 7.30 4.57
N LEU A 135 17.59 6.09 4.18
CA LEU A 135 17.85 4.94 5.05
C LEU A 135 19.32 4.50 4.91
N GLY A 136 20.23 5.42 5.22
CA GLY A 136 21.67 5.19 5.02
C GLY A 136 22.04 5.20 3.54
N LYS A 137 22.31 4.04 2.94
CA LYS A 137 22.67 3.95 1.50
C LYS A 137 21.47 3.93 0.56
N ALA A 138 20.29 3.59 1.06
CA ALA A 138 19.06 3.54 0.26
C ALA A 138 18.21 4.80 0.46
N VAL A 139 17.39 5.09 -0.53
CA VAL A 139 16.32 6.09 -0.43
C VAL A 139 15.00 5.39 -0.71
N GLY A 140 14.11 5.38 0.29
CA GLY A 140 12.75 4.89 0.15
C GLY A 140 11.76 6.02 -0.08
N ILE A 141 10.56 5.65 -0.47
CA ILE A 141 9.44 6.58 -0.66
C ILE A 141 8.25 6.18 0.19
N ILE A 142 7.57 7.16 0.78
CA ILE A 142 6.26 7.00 1.40
C ILE A 142 5.24 7.60 0.42
N PRO A 143 4.53 6.79 -0.37
CA PRO A 143 3.46 7.29 -1.24
C PRO A 143 2.31 7.84 -0.41
N GLN A 144 1.48 8.70 -0.99
CA GLN A 144 0.38 9.37 -0.28
C GLN A 144 -0.59 8.39 0.43
N SER A 145 -0.81 7.22 -0.15
CA SER A 145 -1.63 6.14 0.44
C SER A 145 -1.03 5.54 1.72
N GLU A 146 0.29 5.67 1.91
CA GLU A 146 1.03 5.11 3.04
C GLU A 146 1.43 6.18 4.08
N GLN A 147 1.01 7.43 3.86
CA GLN A 147 1.23 8.53 4.79
C GLN A 147 0.13 8.58 5.85
N ILE A 148 0.48 9.14 7.02
CA ILE A 148 -0.51 9.50 8.03
C ILE A 148 -1.17 10.81 7.61
N GLN A 149 -2.49 10.82 7.53
CA GLN A 149 -3.23 12.00 7.10
C GLN A 149 -3.09 13.14 8.13
N GLY A 150 -2.62 14.29 7.65
CA GLY A 150 -2.39 15.46 8.51
C GLY A 150 -1.03 15.49 9.21
N GLU A 151 -0.20 14.45 9.03
CA GLU A 151 1.17 14.47 9.55
C GLU A 151 2.04 15.44 8.75
N PHE A 152 2.82 16.22 9.46
CA PHE A 152 3.74 17.18 8.84
C PHE A 152 5.16 16.62 8.79
N TYR A 153 5.61 16.27 7.59
CA TYR A 153 6.96 15.78 7.35
C TYR A 153 7.95 16.93 7.21
N LYS A 154 8.83 17.09 8.19
CA LYS A 154 9.86 18.14 8.17
C LYS A 154 11.15 17.60 7.56
N ILE A 155 11.67 18.26 6.53
CA ILE A 155 12.96 17.91 5.92
C ILE A 155 14.06 17.94 6.99
N GLY A 156 14.90 16.91 7.01
CA GLY A 156 15.97 16.71 7.98
C GLY A 156 15.53 16.11 9.32
N SER A 157 14.22 15.86 9.55
CA SER A 157 13.78 15.13 10.73
C SER A 157 13.98 13.63 10.59
N ARG A 158 14.20 12.96 11.72
CA ARG A 158 14.21 11.50 11.79
C ARG A 158 12.80 11.00 12.06
N ILE A 159 12.38 10.00 11.32
CA ILE A 159 11.08 9.35 11.47
C ILE A 159 11.24 7.83 11.44
N LYS A 160 10.39 7.12 12.17
CA LYS A 160 10.24 5.67 12.06
C LYS A 160 9.36 5.35 10.86
N VAL A 161 9.74 4.38 10.06
CA VAL A 161 9.00 3.94 8.87
C VAL A 161 9.03 2.42 8.76
N LEU A 162 7.92 1.82 8.39
CA LEU A 162 7.86 0.40 8.04
C LEU A 162 8.38 0.22 6.62
N ILE A 163 9.25 -0.76 6.40
CA ILE A 163 9.61 -1.22 5.07
C ILE A 163 8.48 -2.13 4.60
N LYS A 164 7.64 -1.62 3.68
CA LYS A 164 6.45 -2.34 3.24
C LYS A 164 6.74 -3.31 2.11
N ASP A 165 7.47 -2.85 1.10
CA ASP A 165 7.74 -3.64 -0.11
C ASP A 165 8.92 -3.04 -0.91
N ILE A 166 9.42 -3.82 -1.87
CA ILE A 166 10.37 -3.37 -2.89
C ILE A 166 9.70 -3.48 -4.25
N GLU A 167 9.19 -2.36 -4.75
CA GLU A 167 8.58 -2.28 -6.08
C GLU A 167 9.69 -2.30 -7.15
N ARG A 168 9.63 -3.26 -8.08
CA ARG A 168 10.61 -3.42 -9.17
C ARG A 168 10.08 -2.96 -10.52
N GLU A 169 8.80 -2.61 -10.60
CA GLU A 169 8.17 -2.16 -11.83
C GLU A 169 8.38 -0.67 -12.09
N GLY A 170 8.34 -0.24 -13.35
CA GLY A 170 8.38 1.16 -13.76
C GLY A 170 9.79 1.74 -13.97
N ARG A 171 10.15 2.81 -13.24
CA ARG A 171 11.40 3.56 -13.42
C ARG A 171 12.63 2.98 -12.70
N GLY A 172 12.60 1.68 -12.41
CA GLY A 172 13.61 0.96 -11.66
C GLY A 172 13.18 0.71 -10.21
N PRO A 173 13.93 -0.16 -9.49
CA PRO A 173 13.52 -0.65 -8.19
C PRO A 173 13.43 0.47 -7.14
N GLN A 174 12.36 0.47 -6.33
CA GLN A 174 12.07 1.46 -5.30
C GLN A 174 11.66 0.79 -4.00
N LEU A 175 12.17 1.31 -2.88
CA LEU A 175 11.78 0.88 -1.54
C LEU A 175 10.52 1.62 -1.11
N ILE A 176 9.43 0.89 -0.91
CA ILE A 176 8.15 1.43 -0.46
C ILE A 176 8.10 1.39 1.06
N LEU A 177 7.89 2.55 1.64
CA LEU A 177 7.82 2.75 3.08
C LEU A 177 6.39 3.12 3.48
N SER A 178 6.00 2.72 4.70
CA SER A 178 4.70 3.05 5.26
C SER A 178 4.80 3.61 6.67
N ARG A 179 3.95 4.58 6.97
CA ARG A 179 3.55 5.01 8.32
C ARG A 179 2.05 4.87 8.52
N GLY A 180 1.30 4.70 7.41
CA GLY A 180 -0.16 4.59 7.39
C GLY A 180 -0.70 3.17 7.52
N SER A 181 0.14 2.14 7.44
CA SER A 181 -0.30 0.74 7.50
C SER A 181 -0.66 0.27 8.92
N GLU A 182 -1.39 -0.83 9.01
CA GLU A 182 -1.77 -1.47 10.27
C GLU A 182 -0.57 -2.14 10.94
N GLU A 183 0.33 -2.72 10.17
CA GLU A 183 1.56 -3.37 10.64
C GLU A 183 2.51 -2.37 11.33
N PHE A 184 2.46 -1.10 10.91
CA PHE A 184 3.23 -0.06 11.59
C PHE A 184 2.73 0.16 13.03
N ILE A 185 1.42 0.16 13.25
CA ILE A 185 0.81 0.25 14.59
C ILE A 185 1.13 -1.00 15.41
N GLU A 186 1.01 -2.18 14.82
CA GLU A 186 1.35 -3.44 15.48
C GLU A 186 2.80 -3.43 15.98
N TYR A 187 3.73 -3.01 15.13
CA TYR A 187 5.13 -2.87 15.52
C TYR A 187 5.32 -1.91 16.68
N LEU A 188 4.68 -0.73 16.66
CA LEU A 188 4.80 0.24 17.74
C LEU A 188 4.27 -0.33 19.07
N PHE A 189 3.15 -1.03 19.07
CA PHE A 189 2.65 -1.70 20.26
C PHE A 189 3.60 -2.80 20.74
N ARG A 190 4.19 -3.58 19.85
CA ARG A 190 5.17 -4.62 20.20
C ARG A 190 6.40 -4.05 20.93
N GLN A 191 6.78 -2.81 20.64
CA GLN A 191 7.85 -2.12 21.35
C GLN A 191 7.42 -1.63 22.75
N GLU A 192 6.16 -1.26 22.94
CA GLU A 192 5.63 -0.71 24.19
C GLU A 192 5.02 -1.77 25.12
N VAL A 193 4.70 -2.96 24.60
CA VAL A 193 4.02 -4.06 25.31
C VAL A 193 4.90 -5.31 25.28
N PRO A 194 5.86 -5.45 26.19
CA PRO A 194 6.78 -6.62 26.23
C PRO A 194 6.04 -7.95 26.40
N GLU A 195 4.82 -7.93 26.98
CA GLU A 195 3.97 -9.12 27.13
C GLU A 195 3.56 -9.76 25.80
N MET A 196 3.68 -9.03 24.67
CA MET A 196 3.51 -9.58 23.32
C MET A 196 4.68 -10.47 22.89
N GLU A 197 5.88 -10.23 23.40
CA GLU A 197 7.06 -11.10 23.09
C GLU A 197 6.96 -12.47 23.77
N THR A 198 6.23 -12.54 24.88
CA THR A 198 5.99 -13.78 25.63
C THR A 198 4.68 -14.45 25.25
N ASP A 199 3.99 -13.94 24.23
CA ASP A 199 2.67 -14.38 23.80
C ASP A 199 1.60 -14.36 24.92
N ALA A 200 1.81 -13.61 25.99
CA ALA A 200 0.84 -13.49 27.08
C ALA A 200 -0.40 -12.66 26.66
N VAL A 201 -0.17 -11.71 25.76
CA VAL A 201 -1.22 -10.93 25.08
C VAL A 201 -0.93 -10.83 23.60
N GLU A 202 -1.97 -10.74 22.80
CA GLU A 202 -1.84 -10.66 21.34
C GLU A 202 -2.83 -9.67 20.72
N ILE A 203 -2.48 -9.15 19.55
CA ILE A 203 -3.37 -8.37 18.70
C ILE A 203 -4.10 -9.34 17.76
N LYS A 204 -5.42 -9.38 17.83
CA LYS A 204 -6.29 -10.21 16.97
C LYS A 204 -6.73 -9.51 15.70
N GLY A 205 -6.72 -8.18 15.70
CA GLY A 205 -7.10 -7.40 14.54
C GLY A 205 -6.86 -5.91 14.75
N ILE A 206 -6.62 -5.24 13.63
CA ILE A 206 -6.45 -3.79 13.56
C ILE A 206 -7.36 -3.28 12.45
N ALA A 207 -8.05 -2.18 12.70
CA ALA A 207 -8.77 -1.43 11.69
C ALA A 207 -8.35 0.04 11.81
N ARG A 208 -7.68 0.58 10.77
CA ARG A 208 -7.03 1.89 10.83
C ARG A 208 -7.53 2.84 9.76
N GLU A 209 -7.78 4.07 10.15
CA GLU A 209 -7.85 5.25 9.30
C GLU A 209 -6.72 6.20 9.74
N ALA A 210 -5.55 6.05 9.11
CA ALA A 210 -4.32 6.74 9.48
C ALA A 210 -4.51 8.26 9.61
N GLY A 211 -4.07 8.82 10.74
CA GLY A 211 -4.24 10.22 11.09
C GLY A 211 -5.63 10.60 11.61
N ARG A 212 -6.53 9.63 11.77
CA ARG A 212 -7.90 9.85 12.30
C ARG A 212 -8.21 8.97 13.50
N ARG A 213 -8.34 7.67 13.27
CA ARG A 213 -8.70 6.73 14.34
C ARG A 213 -8.28 5.32 13.98
N THR A 214 -7.86 4.58 15.01
CA THR A 214 -7.52 3.16 14.92
C THR A 214 -8.32 2.40 15.97
N LYS A 215 -8.88 1.24 15.60
CA LYS A 215 -9.43 0.25 16.53
C LYS A 215 -8.52 -0.96 16.56
N LEU A 216 -8.20 -1.41 17.77
CA LEU A 216 -7.30 -2.52 18.07
C LEU A 216 -8.03 -3.56 18.87
N ALA A 217 -8.20 -4.76 18.34
CA ALA A 217 -8.75 -5.90 19.07
C ALA A 217 -7.63 -6.72 19.69
N VAL A 218 -7.66 -6.89 21.00
CA VAL A 218 -6.62 -7.58 21.78
C VAL A 218 -7.19 -8.74 22.58
N ALA A 219 -6.39 -9.77 22.77
CA ALA A 219 -6.73 -10.93 23.57
C ALA A 219 -5.60 -11.29 24.53
N SER A 220 -5.93 -11.99 25.61
CA SER A 220 -4.96 -12.63 26.49
C SER A 220 -5.00 -14.13 26.30
N THR A 221 -3.85 -14.76 26.23
CA THR A 221 -3.69 -16.22 26.23
C THR A 221 -3.54 -16.75 27.64
N VAL A 222 -3.24 -15.87 28.61
CA VAL A 222 -3.04 -16.24 30.02
C VAL A 222 -4.27 -15.86 30.84
N PRO A 223 -4.87 -16.81 31.57
CA PRO A 223 -6.02 -16.54 32.43
C PRO A 223 -5.70 -15.47 33.49
N GLY A 224 -6.62 -14.53 33.66
CA GLY A 224 -6.52 -13.47 34.68
C GLY A 224 -5.69 -12.24 34.26
N VAL A 225 -5.14 -12.22 33.06
CA VAL A 225 -4.50 -11.04 32.48
C VAL A 225 -5.53 -10.23 31.71
N ASP A 226 -5.69 -8.96 32.08
CA ASP A 226 -6.51 -8.00 31.33
C ASP A 226 -5.76 -7.51 30.09
N PRO A 227 -6.14 -7.93 28.88
CA PRO A 227 -5.43 -7.52 27.67
C PRO A 227 -5.55 -6.01 27.40
N VAL A 228 -6.72 -5.41 27.61
CA VAL A 228 -6.95 -3.99 27.38
C VAL A 228 -6.08 -3.15 28.33
N GLY A 229 -6.12 -3.48 29.63
CA GLY A 229 -5.28 -2.80 30.63
C GLY A 229 -3.79 -2.93 30.33
N THR A 230 -3.35 -4.08 29.80
CA THR A 230 -1.95 -4.32 29.42
C THR A 230 -1.51 -3.40 28.26
N PHE A 231 -2.34 -3.28 27.20
CA PHE A 231 -2.04 -2.42 26.05
C PHE A 231 -2.17 -0.92 26.37
N VAL A 232 -3.12 -0.55 27.21
CA VAL A 232 -3.28 0.85 27.67
C VAL A 232 -2.11 1.27 28.55
N GLY A 233 -1.68 0.39 29.43
CA GLY A 233 -0.63 0.66 30.43
C GLY A 233 -1.09 1.56 31.57
N GLY A 234 -0.26 1.70 32.60
CA GLY A 234 -0.57 2.57 33.76
C GLY A 234 -0.80 4.01 33.31
N HIS A 235 -1.99 4.55 33.68
CA HIS A 235 -2.43 5.90 33.29
C HIS A 235 -2.38 6.17 31.75
N GLY A 236 -2.49 5.14 30.93
CA GLY A 236 -2.44 5.26 29.48
C GLY A 236 -1.04 5.43 28.90
N ALA A 237 0.01 5.17 29.67
CA ALA A 237 1.39 5.46 29.24
C ALA A 237 1.78 4.78 27.93
N ARG A 238 1.43 3.49 27.74
CA ARG A 238 1.81 2.72 26.55
C ARG A 238 1.06 3.20 25.31
N VAL A 239 -0.25 3.33 25.38
CA VAL A 239 -1.05 3.82 24.24
C VAL A 239 -0.70 5.27 23.89
N ASN A 240 -0.38 6.12 24.88
CA ASN A 240 0.05 7.48 24.63
C ASN A 240 1.43 7.56 23.97
N ALA A 241 2.37 6.64 24.30
CA ALA A 241 3.66 6.54 23.63
C ALA A 241 3.47 6.23 22.13
N VAL A 242 2.60 5.27 21.81
CA VAL A 242 2.26 4.97 20.42
C VAL A 242 1.57 6.15 19.73
N MET A 243 0.59 6.80 20.37
CA MET A 243 -0.09 7.98 19.80
C MET A 243 0.87 9.13 19.54
N SER A 244 1.83 9.36 20.42
CA SER A 244 2.85 10.40 20.23
C SER A 244 3.74 10.16 19.01
N GLU A 245 4.01 8.90 18.67
CA GLU A 245 4.80 8.56 17.48
C GLU A 245 4.02 8.78 16.16
N ILE A 246 2.70 8.51 16.16
CA ILE A 246 1.87 8.63 14.95
C ILE A 246 1.19 10.00 14.81
N GLY A 247 1.36 10.86 15.81
CA GLY A 247 0.69 12.15 15.92
C GLY A 247 -0.58 12.10 16.78
N ASP A 248 -0.70 13.02 17.72
CA ASP A 248 -1.77 13.06 18.73
C ASP A 248 -3.19 13.19 18.18
N GLN A 249 -3.33 13.43 16.88
CA GLN A 249 -4.63 13.54 16.20
C GLN A 249 -5.30 12.18 15.98
N GLU A 250 -4.51 11.12 15.78
CA GLU A 250 -5.01 9.76 15.61
C GLU A 250 -5.31 9.14 16.98
N LYS A 251 -6.59 8.87 17.25
CA LYS A 251 -7.02 8.21 18.48
C LYS A 251 -7.04 6.70 18.31
N ILE A 252 -6.61 5.99 19.36
CA ILE A 252 -6.56 4.53 19.37
C ILE A 252 -7.58 4.01 20.38
N ASP A 253 -8.55 3.23 19.91
CA ASP A 253 -9.51 2.50 20.72
C ASP A 253 -9.05 1.05 20.85
N ILE A 254 -8.80 0.60 22.06
CA ILE A 254 -8.41 -0.77 22.37
C ILE A 254 -9.63 -1.51 22.91
N VAL A 255 -10.00 -2.63 22.26
CA VAL A 255 -11.18 -3.43 22.60
C VAL A 255 -10.79 -4.88 22.82
N THR A 256 -11.52 -5.57 23.68
CA THR A 256 -11.31 -7.00 23.90
C THR A 256 -11.86 -7.79 22.71
N TYR A 257 -11.03 -8.67 22.14
CA TYR A 257 -11.46 -9.69 21.20
C TYR A 257 -12.26 -10.79 21.96
N ASP A 258 -13.25 -11.36 21.32
CA ASP A 258 -14.02 -12.49 21.82
C ASP A 258 -14.33 -13.43 20.65
N ASP A 259 -14.25 -14.75 20.89
CA ASP A 259 -14.62 -15.77 19.91
C ASP A 259 -16.12 -15.77 19.62
N ASN A 260 -16.93 -15.31 20.59
CA ASN A 260 -18.34 -15.06 20.39
C ASN A 260 -18.53 -13.76 19.60
N MET A 261 -18.97 -13.89 18.35
CA MET A 261 -19.16 -12.76 17.45
C MET A 261 -20.13 -11.69 17.97
N ASP A 262 -21.18 -12.06 18.74
CA ASP A 262 -22.08 -11.08 19.38
C ASP A 262 -21.31 -10.18 20.36
N THR A 263 -20.53 -10.80 21.24
CA THR A 263 -19.69 -10.07 22.21
C THR A 263 -18.64 -9.24 21.50
N TYR A 264 -17.99 -9.80 20.47
CA TYR A 264 -16.94 -9.09 19.73
C TYR A 264 -17.48 -7.85 18.99
N ILE A 265 -18.66 -7.96 18.35
CA ILE A 265 -19.33 -6.82 17.69
C ILE A 265 -19.67 -5.72 18.71
N ARG A 266 -20.17 -6.11 19.90
CA ARG A 266 -20.45 -5.16 20.99
C ARG A 266 -19.19 -4.42 21.41
N ASN A 267 -18.12 -5.17 21.66
CA ASN A 267 -16.82 -4.59 22.05
C ASN A 267 -16.27 -3.67 20.95
N ALA A 268 -16.35 -4.08 19.68
CA ALA A 268 -15.86 -3.31 18.54
C ALA A 268 -16.61 -1.98 18.35
N LEU A 269 -17.89 -1.90 18.72
CA LEU A 269 -18.69 -0.68 18.62
C LEU A 269 -18.54 0.24 19.83
N SER A 270 -17.77 -0.18 20.86
CA SER A 270 -17.49 0.69 22.02
C SER A 270 -17.06 2.10 21.54
N PRO A 271 -17.53 3.19 22.22
CA PRO A 271 -18.20 3.22 23.52
C PRO A 271 -19.74 3.14 23.46
N ALA A 272 -20.34 2.77 22.33
CA ALA A 272 -21.80 2.67 22.21
C ALA A 272 -22.36 1.48 23.01
N GLU A 273 -23.49 1.67 23.66
CA GLU A 273 -24.22 0.60 24.34
C GLU A 273 -25.18 -0.10 23.36
N ILE A 274 -24.98 -1.43 23.20
CA ILE A 274 -25.73 -2.23 22.24
C ILE A 274 -26.82 -3.01 22.97
N VAL A 275 -28.07 -2.87 22.51
CA VAL A 275 -29.20 -3.60 23.06
C VAL A 275 -29.22 -5.05 22.59
N LYS A 276 -29.11 -5.27 21.26
CA LYS A 276 -29.18 -6.58 20.63
C LYS A 276 -28.34 -6.61 19.37
N VAL A 277 -27.81 -7.79 19.04
CA VAL A 277 -27.14 -8.06 17.76
C VAL A 277 -27.81 -9.26 17.10
N GLU A 278 -28.17 -9.16 15.84
CA GLU A 278 -28.67 -10.26 15.01
C GLU A 278 -27.65 -10.53 13.89
N ILE A 279 -27.04 -11.71 13.94
CA ILE A 279 -25.92 -12.07 13.08
C ILE A 279 -26.40 -12.98 11.96
N ASN A 280 -26.14 -12.59 10.71
CA ASN A 280 -26.25 -13.44 9.53
C ASN A 280 -24.84 -13.91 9.11
N LYS A 281 -24.53 -15.18 9.43
CA LYS A 281 -23.21 -15.76 9.16
C LYS A 281 -22.96 -16.00 7.68
N ASP A 282 -24.01 -16.29 6.92
CA ASP A 282 -23.91 -16.63 5.49
C ASP A 282 -23.54 -15.39 4.67
N GLU A 283 -24.11 -14.24 5.01
CA GLU A 283 -23.84 -12.96 4.34
C GLU A 283 -22.72 -12.13 5.03
N LYS A 284 -22.18 -12.62 6.16
CA LYS A 284 -21.27 -11.86 7.01
C LYS A 284 -21.79 -10.47 7.33
N SER A 285 -23.06 -10.37 7.69
CA SER A 285 -23.72 -9.12 8.08
C SER A 285 -24.30 -9.24 9.48
N ALA A 286 -24.50 -8.12 10.17
CA ALA A 286 -25.14 -8.08 11.46
C ALA A 286 -26.00 -6.82 11.61
N ASN A 287 -27.25 -7.00 12.07
CA ASN A 287 -28.10 -5.90 12.47
C ASN A 287 -27.90 -5.63 13.96
N VAL A 288 -27.47 -4.43 14.26
CA VAL A 288 -27.11 -3.98 15.61
C VAL A 288 -28.16 -2.98 16.09
N TYR A 289 -28.91 -3.38 17.11
CA TYR A 289 -29.97 -2.57 17.68
C TYR A 289 -29.45 -1.76 18.86
N VAL A 290 -29.68 -0.46 18.80
CA VAL A 290 -29.28 0.52 19.82
C VAL A 290 -30.48 1.37 20.23
N THR A 291 -30.38 2.03 21.39
CA THR A 291 -31.35 3.07 21.77
C THR A 291 -31.11 4.34 20.94
N GLU A 292 -32.09 5.20 20.84
CA GLU A 292 -32.04 6.40 20.02
C GLU A 292 -30.87 7.34 20.40
N ASP A 293 -30.57 7.44 21.69
CA ASP A 293 -29.45 8.22 22.21
C ASP A 293 -28.06 7.60 21.88
N GLN A 294 -27.98 6.27 21.69
CA GLN A 294 -26.75 5.56 21.35
C GLN A 294 -26.48 5.50 19.84
N GLN A 295 -27.46 5.75 18.98
CA GLN A 295 -27.31 5.62 17.54
C GLN A 295 -26.18 6.47 16.99
N SER A 296 -26.13 7.76 17.37
CA SER A 296 -25.06 8.65 16.94
C SER A 296 -23.68 8.23 17.40
N ILE A 297 -23.57 7.61 18.58
CA ILE A 297 -22.31 7.10 19.13
C ILE A 297 -21.89 5.82 18.38
N ALA A 298 -22.82 4.90 18.13
CA ALA A 298 -22.56 3.67 17.39
C ALA A 298 -22.10 3.93 15.96
N ILE A 299 -22.74 4.87 15.25
CA ILE A 299 -22.35 5.28 13.91
C ILE A 299 -21.02 6.04 13.95
N GLY A 300 -20.88 6.97 14.89
CA GLY A 300 -19.74 7.88 14.99
C GLY A 300 -19.73 8.99 13.94
N ARG A 301 -18.81 9.93 14.06
CA ARG A 301 -18.68 11.05 13.13
C ARG A 301 -18.37 10.57 11.71
N GLY A 302 -19.25 10.86 10.75
CA GLY A 302 -19.10 10.42 9.37
C GLY A 302 -19.09 8.90 9.19
N GLY A 303 -19.75 8.14 10.08
CA GLY A 303 -19.78 6.67 10.04
C GLY A 303 -18.46 6.00 10.44
N GLN A 304 -17.54 6.70 11.09
CA GLN A 304 -16.19 6.20 11.37
C GLN A 304 -16.22 5.03 12.35
N ASN A 305 -17.05 5.10 13.41
CA ASN A 305 -17.06 4.06 14.43
C ASN A 305 -17.59 2.73 13.85
N VAL A 306 -18.74 2.77 13.17
CA VAL A 306 -19.31 1.56 12.54
C VAL A 306 -18.42 1.01 11.43
N ARG A 307 -17.81 1.88 10.60
CA ARG A 307 -16.91 1.44 9.53
C ARG A 307 -15.66 0.74 10.04
N LEU A 308 -15.02 1.29 11.09
CA LEU A 308 -13.86 0.65 11.73
C LEU A 308 -14.26 -0.65 12.43
N ALA A 309 -15.42 -0.69 13.13
CA ALA A 309 -15.93 -1.90 13.74
C ALA A 309 -16.24 -2.97 12.68
N SER A 310 -16.84 -2.60 11.54
CA SER A 310 -17.09 -3.53 10.43
C SER A 310 -15.79 -4.14 9.89
N ARG A 311 -14.77 -3.31 9.67
CA ARG A 311 -13.44 -3.80 9.23
C ARG A 311 -12.81 -4.73 10.26
N LEU A 312 -12.87 -4.35 11.54
CA LEU A 312 -12.26 -5.09 12.63
C LEU A 312 -12.90 -6.47 12.81
N THR A 313 -14.23 -6.55 12.72
CA THR A 313 -14.99 -7.81 12.91
C THR A 313 -15.11 -8.64 11.63
N GLY A 314 -14.90 -8.02 10.45
CA GLY A 314 -15.11 -8.64 9.15
C GLY A 314 -16.60 -8.84 8.79
N TYR A 315 -17.51 -8.16 9.49
CA TYR A 315 -18.95 -8.18 9.25
C TYR A 315 -19.45 -6.82 8.80
N GLU A 316 -20.42 -6.78 7.88
CA GLU A 316 -21.15 -5.57 7.58
C GLU A 316 -22.13 -5.25 8.70
N LEU A 317 -21.96 -4.11 9.39
CA LEU A 317 -22.74 -3.74 10.56
C LEU A 317 -23.78 -2.68 10.18
N ASN A 318 -25.07 -3.04 10.33
CA ASN A 318 -26.21 -2.15 10.12
C ASN A 318 -26.74 -1.68 11.48
N ILE A 319 -26.71 -0.38 11.73
CA ILE A 319 -27.17 0.21 12.99
C ILE A 319 -28.64 0.58 12.88
N GLU A 320 -29.47 -0.05 13.70
CA GLU A 320 -30.91 0.18 13.79
C GLU A 320 -31.30 0.66 15.18
N THR A 321 -32.32 1.53 15.26
CA THR A 321 -32.86 1.96 16.55
C THR A 321 -34.00 1.04 16.96
N THR A 322 -33.93 0.56 18.23
CA THR A 322 -35.11 0.00 18.86
C THR A 322 -36.02 1.14 19.29
N ALA A 323 -37.33 1.01 19.03
CA ALA A 323 -38.29 1.89 19.68
C ALA A 323 -38.03 1.91 21.18
N PRO A 324 -38.08 3.07 21.86
CA PRO A 324 -37.87 3.13 23.30
C PRO A 324 -38.81 2.09 23.95
N LYS A 325 -38.23 1.18 24.73
CA LYS A 325 -39.09 0.40 25.64
C LYS A 325 -39.88 1.44 26.40
N SER A 326 -41.19 1.56 26.10
CA SER A 326 -42.09 2.38 26.88
C SER A 326 -41.79 2.03 28.33
N ALA A 327 -41.27 3.02 29.09
CA ALA A 327 -41.07 2.83 30.52
C ALA A 327 -42.33 2.15 31.02
N GLU A 328 -42.24 0.92 31.55
CA GLU A 328 -43.32 0.30 32.25
C GLU A 328 -43.73 1.34 33.28
N LYS A 329 -44.86 2.02 32.98
CA LYS A 329 -45.52 2.88 33.95
C LYS A 329 -45.83 1.94 35.11
N LYS A 330 -45.02 1.97 36.18
CA LYS A 330 -45.43 1.44 37.46
C LYS A 330 -46.86 1.92 37.66
N PRO A 331 -47.84 1.02 37.89
CA PRO A 331 -49.22 1.47 38.10
C PRO A 331 -49.15 2.50 39.21
N ARG A 332 -49.59 3.72 38.89
CA ARG A 332 -49.81 4.76 39.91
C ARG A 332 -50.72 4.11 40.92
N LYS A 333 -50.22 3.80 42.13
CA LYS A 333 -51.06 3.50 43.27
C LYS A 333 -52.08 4.63 43.35
N ASN A 334 -53.35 4.24 43.21
CA ASN A 334 -54.44 5.21 43.38
C ASN A 334 -54.41 5.63 44.84
N VAL A 335 -53.83 6.80 45.12
CA VAL A 335 -53.76 7.42 46.45
C VAL A 335 -55.17 7.67 47.00
N GLU A 336 -56.20 7.69 46.15
CA GLU A 336 -57.59 7.81 46.52
C GLU A 336 -58.17 6.54 47.15
N GLU A 337 -57.79 5.34 46.71
CA GLU A 337 -58.26 4.09 47.33
C GLU A 337 -57.61 3.83 48.71
N ASP A 338 -56.34 4.23 48.90
CA ASP A 338 -55.67 4.17 50.21
C ASP A 338 -56.24 5.20 51.21
N LEU A 339 -56.82 6.31 50.74
CA LEU A 339 -57.46 7.34 51.58
C LEU A 339 -58.87 6.89 52.03
N PHE A 340 -59.65 6.22 51.17
CA PHE A 340 -60.96 5.73 51.49
C PHE A 340 -60.93 4.54 52.50
N SER A 341 -59.96 3.63 52.37
CA SER A 341 -59.78 2.54 53.30
C SER A 341 -59.28 2.96 54.70
N ALA A 342 -58.61 4.14 54.80
CA ALA A 342 -58.19 4.72 56.08
C ALA A 342 -59.32 5.39 56.84
N ILE A 343 -60.41 5.83 56.14
CA ILE A 343 -61.59 6.46 56.76
C ILE A 343 -62.60 5.44 57.31
N GLU A 344 -62.76 4.24 56.65
CA GLU A 344 -63.67 3.19 57.09
C GLU A 344 -63.20 2.41 58.31
N ASN A 345 -61.97 2.52 58.78
CA ASN A 345 -61.43 1.86 59.95
C ASN A 345 -61.44 2.73 61.24
N GLN A 346 -62.17 3.85 61.27
CA GLN A 346 -62.32 4.72 62.46
C GLN A 346 -63.78 4.90 62.96
N GLU A 347 -64.65 3.93 62.72
CA GLU A 347 -65.92 3.84 63.46
C GLU A 347 -65.98 2.55 64.34
#